data_92903a5ee7246b731868f215e6e4cc60
#
_entry.id   92903a5ee7246b731868f215e6e4cc60
#
_cell.length_a   1.000
_cell.length_b   1.000
_cell.length_c   1.000
_cell.angle_alpha   90.00
_cell.angle_beta   90.00
_cell.angle_gamma   90.00
#
_symmetry.space_group_name_H-M   'P 1'
#
loop_
_entity.id
_entity.type
_entity.pdbx_description
1 polymer ?
#
loop_
_entity_poly.entity_id
_entity_poly.type
_entity_poly.pdbx_seq_one_letter_code
_entity_poly.pdbx_strand_id
1 'polypeptide(L)'
;MVKQWLFTWVLALLVLPFSSAASLVSNTQYDKYIYKAWEEYVPETQCWLWLKAQYYQESLLDPEATSHVGAMGLAQIMPGTWIDVSKKLKFNPRASPYDPKLSIEAGAFYLRYQWSQWRAKRTFEDRISLAFAGYNAGLGNILKAQRLSGGRADWKSISYFLPEVTRENSKETIQYVERIFRWKKQLDEHRSCAVY
;
A
#
# COMPACT_ATOMS: atom_id res chain seq x y z
N MET A 1 -29.25 1.27 31.31
CA MET A 1 -28.79 -0.02 30.73
C MET A 1 -28.45 0.22 29.27
N VAL A 2 -27.17 0.40 28.95
CA VAL A 2 -26.69 0.67 27.59
C VAL A 2 -26.30 -0.69 27.00
N LYS A 3 -27.03 -1.12 25.95
CA LYS A 3 -26.72 -2.34 25.20
C LYS A 3 -25.41 -2.16 24.44
N GLN A 4 -24.38 -2.83 24.90
CA GLN A 4 -23.12 -2.99 24.16
C GLN A 4 -23.36 -3.92 22.96
N TRP A 5 -23.34 -3.37 21.75
CA TRP A 5 -23.31 -4.16 20.52
C TRP A 5 -21.88 -4.67 20.32
N LEU A 6 -21.69 -5.96 20.60
CA LEU A 6 -20.49 -6.69 20.21
C LEU A 6 -20.53 -6.92 18.70
N PHE A 7 -19.83 -6.08 17.94
CA PHE A 7 -19.55 -6.37 16.54
C PHE A 7 -18.49 -7.46 16.46
N THR A 8 -18.93 -8.69 16.27
CA THR A 8 -18.07 -9.80 15.86
C THR A 8 -17.65 -9.58 14.42
N TRP A 9 -16.41 -9.15 14.22
CA TRP A 9 -15.77 -9.06 12.93
C TRP A 9 -15.42 -10.46 12.45
N VAL A 10 -16.20 -11.00 11.54
CA VAL A 10 -15.84 -12.20 10.79
C VAL A 10 -14.81 -11.76 9.73
N LEU A 11 -13.56 -12.03 10.04
CA LEU A 11 -12.45 -11.91 9.10
C LEU A 11 -12.68 -12.95 8.01
N ALA A 12 -13.14 -12.54 6.83
CA ALA A 12 -13.06 -13.36 5.64
C ALA A 12 -11.57 -13.48 5.26
N LEU A 13 -10.91 -14.51 5.80
CA LEU A 13 -9.63 -14.99 5.28
C LEU A 13 -9.87 -15.37 3.81
N LEU A 14 -9.56 -14.44 2.90
CA LEU A 14 -9.36 -14.77 1.51
C LEU A 14 -8.15 -15.70 1.44
N VAL A 15 -8.42 -17.00 1.52
CA VAL A 15 -7.48 -18.04 1.11
C VAL A 15 -7.39 -17.91 -0.40
N LEU A 16 -6.46 -17.06 -0.87
CA LEU A 16 -6.19 -16.93 -2.30
C LEU A 16 -5.55 -18.22 -2.80
N PRO A 17 -6.15 -18.90 -3.77
CA PRO A 17 -5.59 -20.13 -4.31
C PRO A 17 -4.28 -19.84 -5.08
N PHE A 18 -3.50 -20.86 -5.32
CA PHE A 18 -2.21 -20.88 -6.05
C PHE A 18 -2.25 -20.20 -7.45
N SER A 19 -3.45 -19.93 -7.97
CA SER A 19 -3.73 -19.19 -9.20
C SER A 19 -3.30 -17.72 -9.19
N SER A 20 -3.07 -17.12 -8.02
CA SER A 20 -2.82 -15.67 -7.91
C SER A 20 -1.43 -15.21 -8.39
N ALA A 21 -0.40 -16.05 -8.21
CA ALA A 21 0.96 -15.70 -8.64
C ALA A 21 1.11 -15.62 -10.17
N ALA A 22 0.54 -16.59 -10.88
CA ALA A 22 0.50 -16.59 -12.35
C ALA A 22 -0.25 -15.36 -12.89
N SER A 23 -1.35 -14.96 -12.24
CA SER A 23 -2.12 -13.77 -12.58
C SER A 23 -1.31 -12.48 -12.39
N LEU A 24 -0.55 -12.35 -11.30
CA LEU A 24 0.31 -11.18 -11.05
C LEU A 24 1.36 -11.00 -12.15
N VAL A 25 2.04 -12.06 -12.52
CA VAL A 25 3.12 -12.02 -13.51
C VAL A 25 2.59 -11.78 -14.92
N SER A 26 1.48 -12.42 -15.29
CA SER A 26 0.89 -12.34 -16.64
C SER A 26 0.10 -11.06 -16.88
N ASN A 27 -0.46 -10.43 -15.85
CA ASN A 27 -1.20 -9.18 -16.01
C ASN A 27 -0.24 -8.01 -16.24
N THR A 28 -0.12 -7.59 -17.50
CA THR A 28 0.74 -6.49 -17.95
C THR A 28 -0.03 -5.23 -18.34
N GLN A 29 -1.34 -5.26 -18.24
CA GLN A 29 -2.23 -4.22 -18.74
C GLN A 29 -1.88 -2.82 -18.21
N TYR A 30 -1.46 -2.72 -16.96
CA TYR A 30 -1.18 -1.44 -16.30
C TYR A 30 0.32 -1.16 -16.14
N ASP A 31 1.21 -2.06 -16.54
CA ASP A 31 2.64 -1.97 -16.27
C ASP A 31 3.25 -0.65 -16.72
N LYS A 32 2.91 -0.19 -17.93
CA LYS A 32 3.40 1.10 -18.46
C LYS A 32 2.99 2.31 -17.59
N TYR A 33 1.78 2.29 -17.04
CA TYR A 33 1.29 3.37 -16.17
C TYR A 33 1.93 3.30 -14.79
N ILE A 34 2.08 2.08 -14.24
CA ILE A 34 2.72 1.83 -12.94
C ILE A 34 4.21 2.23 -13.02
N TYR A 35 4.90 1.86 -14.11
CA TYR A 35 6.28 2.25 -14.34
C TYR A 35 6.44 3.79 -14.37
N LYS A 36 5.61 4.48 -15.16
CA LYS A 36 5.67 5.95 -15.26
C LYS A 36 5.39 6.63 -13.91
N ALA A 37 4.39 6.18 -13.19
CA ALA A 37 4.06 6.73 -11.88
C ALA A 37 5.19 6.49 -10.85
N TRP A 38 5.86 5.32 -10.93
CA TRP A 38 7.01 5.05 -10.09
C TRP A 38 8.17 6.01 -10.38
N GLU A 39 8.55 6.16 -11.64
CA GLU A 39 9.62 7.08 -12.07
C GLU A 39 9.35 8.53 -11.67
N GLU A 40 8.09 8.95 -11.73
CA GLU A 40 7.70 10.32 -11.39
C GLU A 40 7.71 10.58 -9.88
N TYR A 41 7.20 9.64 -9.09
CA TYR A 41 6.98 9.89 -7.65
C TYR A 41 7.98 9.22 -6.72
N VAL A 42 8.63 8.12 -7.12
CA VAL A 42 9.54 7.33 -6.26
C VAL A 42 10.89 7.05 -6.92
N PRO A 43 11.55 8.03 -7.54
CA PRO A 43 12.75 7.82 -8.37
C PRO A 43 13.99 7.36 -7.59
N GLU A 44 13.97 7.44 -6.26
CA GLU A 44 15.11 7.03 -5.41
C GLU A 44 15.31 5.52 -5.38
N THR A 45 14.44 4.76 -6.02
CA THR A 45 14.48 3.31 -6.07
C THR A 45 14.42 2.83 -7.52
N GLN A 46 15.21 1.84 -7.85
CA GLN A 46 15.40 1.40 -9.24
C GLN A 46 14.37 0.38 -9.73
N CYS A 47 13.32 0.06 -8.95
CA CYS A 47 12.42 -1.04 -9.29
C CYS A 47 10.94 -0.72 -9.10
N TRP A 48 10.28 -0.40 -10.19
CA TRP A 48 8.83 -0.13 -10.25
C TRP A 48 7.94 -1.32 -9.85
N LEU A 49 8.50 -2.53 -9.84
CA LEU A 49 7.77 -3.74 -9.44
C LEU A 49 7.30 -3.71 -7.98
N TRP A 50 7.89 -2.86 -7.13
CA TRP A 50 7.37 -2.59 -5.79
C TRP A 50 5.95 -2.00 -5.83
N LEU A 51 5.71 -1.05 -6.71
CA LEU A 51 4.39 -0.43 -6.87
C LEU A 51 3.39 -1.41 -7.46
N LYS A 52 3.80 -2.25 -8.43
CA LYS A 52 2.96 -3.32 -8.97
C LYS A 52 2.59 -4.35 -7.90
N ALA A 53 3.55 -4.77 -7.08
CA ALA A 53 3.31 -5.68 -5.96
C ALA A 53 2.32 -5.10 -4.95
N GLN A 54 2.45 -3.80 -4.64
CA GLN A 54 1.51 -3.10 -3.78
C GLN A 54 0.10 -3.10 -4.38
N TYR A 55 -0.07 -2.67 -5.63
CA TYR A 55 -1.39 -2.60 -6.25
C TYR A 55 -2.04 -3.98 -6.43
N TYR A 56 -1.23 -5.00 -6.64
CA TYR A 56 -1.75 -6.36 -6.62
C TYR A 56 -2.25 -6.77 -5.22
N GLN A 57 -1.56 -6.35 -4.18
CA GLN A 57 -2.01 -6.55 -2.79
C GLN A 57 -3.29 -5.76 -2.48
N GLU A 58 -3.46 -4.57 -3.06
CA GLU A 58 -4.62 -3.71 -2.82
C GLU A 58 -5.89 -4.27 -3.46
N SER A 59 -5.85 -4.63 -4.72
CA SER A 59 -7.05 -4.93 -5.52
C SER A 59 -6.91 -6.11 -6.48
N LEU A 60 -5.78 -6.81 -6.50
CA LEU A 60 -5.41 -7.75 -7.57
C LEU A 60 -5.33 -7.06 -8.95
N LEU A 61 -5.03 -5.77 -8.99
CA LEU A 61 -5.04 -4.88 -10.16
C LEU A 61 -6.46 -4.67 -10.75
N ASP A 62 -7.51 -4.81 -9.96
CA ASP A 62 -8.89 -4.54 -10.37
C ASP A 62 -9.22 -3.05 -10.18
N PRO A 63 -9.51 -2.30 -11.27
CA PRO A 63 -9.86 -0.88 -11.18
C PRO A 63 -11.24 -0.63 -10.57
N GLU A 64 -12.15 -1.61 -10.60
CA GLU A 64 -13.51 -1.48 -10.08
C GLU A 64 -13.63 -1.91 -8.61
N ALA A 65 -12.53 -2.34 -7.98
CA ALA A 65 -12.54 -2.84 -6.63
C ALA A 65 -13.01 -1.78 -5.62
N THR A 66 -13.91 -2.20 -4.73
CA THR A 66 -14.35 -1.38 -3.58
C THR A 66 -14.31 -2.25 -2.33
N SER A 67 -13.57 -1.82 -1.32
CA SER A 67 -13.51 -2.54 -0.05
C SER A 67 -14.76 -2.29 0.81
N HIS A 68 -14.98 -3.14 1.81
CA HIS A 68 -16.09 -2.98 2.76
C HIS A 68 -16.01 -1.68 3.59
N VAL A 69 -14.82 -1.07 3.69
CA VAL A 69 -14.60 0.23 4.36
C VAL A 69 -14.60 1.40 3.39
N GLY A 70 -14.88 1.16 2.10
CA GLY A 70 -15.01 2.18 1.08
C GLY A 70 -13.69 2.63 0.44
N ALA A 71 -12.63 1.84 0.53
CA ALA A 71 -11.43 2.07 -0.27
C ALA A 71 -11.72 1.74 -1.75
N MET A 72 -11.20 2.53 -2.70
CA MET A 72 -11.68 2.58 -4.07
C MET A 72 -10.57 2.36 -5.09
N GLY A 73 -10.92 1.62 -6.15
CA GLY A 73 -10.14 1.45 -7.36
C GLY A 73 -8.88 0.62 -7.19
N LEU A 74 -8.04 0.63 -8.21
CA LEU A 74 -6.84 -0.20 -8.32
C LEU A 74 -5.87 0.00 -7.14
N ALA A 75 -5.71 1.24 -6.67
CA ALA A 75 -4.81 1.60 -5.56
C ALA A 75 -5.49 1.63 -4.19
N GLN A 76 -6.78 1.24 -4.09
CA GLN A 76 -7.56 1.19 -2.85
C GLN A 76 -7.45 2.47 -1.99
N ILE A 77 -7.70 3.62 -2.62
CA ILE A 77 -7.59 4.92 -1.93
C ILE A 77 -8.89 5.23 -1.20
N MET A 78 -8.77 5.60 0.07
CA MET A 78 -9.92 6.05 0.88
C MET A 78 -10.49 7.37 0.35
N PRO A 79 -11.82 7.60 0.44
CA PRO A 79 -12.47 8.80 -0.10
C PRO A 79 -11.83 10.12 0.33
N GLY A 80 -11.49 10.26 1.60
CA GLY A 80 -10.81 11.46 2.11
C GLY A 80 -9.43 11.68 1.49
N THR A 81 -8.65 10.59 1.38
CA THR A 81 -7.32 10.63 0.73
C THR A 81 -7.45 10.96 -0.75
N TRP A 82 -8.46 10.40 -1.45
CA TRP A 82 -8.73 10.73 -2.85
C TRP A 82 -8.97 12.23 -3.06
N ILE A 83 -9.82 12.84 -2.22
CA ILE A 83 -10.10 14.28 -2.29
C ILE A 83 -8.82 15.09 -2.12
N ASP A 84 -7.98 14.77 -1.13
CA ASP A 84 -6.75 15.50 -0.85
C ASP A 84 -5.71 15.33 -1.96
N VAL A 85 -5.54 14.10 -2.45
CA VAL A 85 -4.58 13.78 -3.52
C VAL A 85 -5.02 14.40 -4.84
N SER A 86 -6.29 14.25 -5.22
CA SER A 86 -6.84 14.83 -6.47
C SER A 86 -6.65 16.35 -6.52
N LYS A 87 -6.82 17.02 -5.39
CA LYS A 87 -6.58 18.46 -5.26
C LYS A 87 -5.11 18.82 -5.49
N LYS A 88 -4.19 18.06 -4.90
CA LYS A 88 -2.74 18.28 -5.03
C LYS A 88 -2.24 18.00 -6.44
N LEU A 89 -2.75 16.96 -7.08
CA LEU A 89 -2.43 16.59 -8.46
C LEU A 89 -3.22 17.41 -9.50
N LYS A 90 -4.13 18.29 -9.06
CA LYS A 90 -4.98 19.12 -9.92
C LYS A 90 -5.79 18.29 -10.92
N PHE A 91 -6.29 17.15 -10.50
CA PHE A 91 -7.17 16.34 -11.33
C PHE A 91 -8.44 17.10 -11.70
N ASN A 92 -9.04 16.72 -12.83
CA ASN A 92 -10.34 17.25 -13.23
C ASN A 92 -11.37 16.98 -12.11
N PRO A 93 -12.29 17.92 -11.79
CA PRO A 93 -13.33 17.70 -10.77
C PRO A 93 -14.22 16.47 -10.98
N ARG A 94 -14.27 15.94 -12.22
CA ARG A 94 -14.98 14.70 -12.57
C ARG A 94 -14.08 13.45 -12.53
N ALA A 95 -12.83 13.57 -12.09
CA ALA A 95 -11.91 12.45 -11.99
C ALA A 95 -12.47 11.38 -11.04
N SER A 96 -12.32 10.12 -11.43
CA SER A 96 -12.79 8.97 -10.67
C SER A 96 -11.63 8.15 -10.13
N PRO A 97 -11.69 7.66 -8.88
CA PRO A 97 -10.73 6.71 -8.34
C PRO A 97 -10.78 5.33 -9.03
N TYR A 98 -11.82 5.08 -9.82
CA TYR A 98 -12.00 3.88 -10.64
C TYR A 98 -11.37 4.02 -12.05
N ASP A 99 -10.93 5.23 -12.45
CA ASP A 99 -10.06 5.37 -13.61
C ASP A 99 -8.69 4.78 -13.26
N PRO A 100 -8.25 3.71 -13.95
CA PRO A 100 -7.03 3.00 -13.55
C PRO A 100 -5.77 3.87 -13.62
N LYS A 101 -5.70 4.83 -14.55
CA LYS A 101 -4.54 5.71 -14.68
C LYS A 101 -4.48 6.71 -13.53
N LEU A 102 -5.62 7.32 -13.20
CA LEU A 102 -5.72 8.28 -12.11
C LEU A 102 -5.54 7.59 -10.76
N SER A 103 -6.08 6.38 -10.61
CA SER A 103 -5.89 5.56 -9.41
C SER A 103 -4.41 5.22 -9.17
N ILE A 104 -3.71 4.78 -10.24
CA ILE A 104 -2.26 4.48 -10.19
C ILE A 104 -1.47 5.72 -9.83
N GLU A 105 -1.72 6.84 -10.47
CA GLU A 105 -1.02 8.10 -10.22
C GLU A 105 -1.25 8.59 -8.78
N ALA A 106 -2.50 8.60 -8.33
CA ALA A 106 -2.86 9.00 -6.98
C ALA A 106 -2.22 8.10 -5.90
N GLY A 107 -2.22 6.78 -6.13
CA GLY A 107 -1.59 5.82 -5.22
C GLY A 107 -0.07 5.99 -5.13
N ALA A 108 0.61 6.19 -6.26
CA ALA A 108 2.05 6.45 -6.29
C ALA A 108 2.42 7.76 -5.58
N PHE A 109 1.65 8.83 -5.83
CA PHE A 109 1.81 10.09 -5.12
C PHE A 109 1.62 9.94 -3.61
N TYR A 110 0.60 9.18 -3.18
CA TYR A 110 0.35 8.94 -1.76
C TYR A 110 1.44 8.06 -1.14
N LEU A 111 1.95 7.05 -1.84
CA LEU A 111 3.11 6.26 -1.41
C LEU A 111 4.35 7.14 -1.25
N ARG A 112 4.60 8.07 -2.21
CA ARG A 112 5.68 9.06 -2.09
C ARG A 112 5.56 9.91 -0.84
N TYR A 113 4.34 10.36 -0.53
CA TYR A 113 4.10 11.11 0.70
C TYR A 113 4.50 10.28 1.93
N GLN A 114 4.07 9.03 2.02
CA GLN A 114 4.45 8.12 3.12
C GLN A 114 5.96 7.91 3.19
N TRP A 115 6.60 7.63 2.06
CA TRP A 115 8.06 7.46 1.96
C TRP A 115 8.83 8.68 2.45
N SER A 116 8.39 9.88 2.11
CA SER A 116 9.05 11.15 2.44
C SER A 116 9.10 11.46 3.93
N GLN A 117 8.26 10.81 4.73
CA GLN A 117 8.21 10.99 6.18
C GLN A 117 9.39 10.30 6.91
N TRP A 118 10.01 9.33 6.28
CA TRP A 118 11.04 8.47 6.87
C TRP A 118 12.44 8.94 6.51
N ARG A 119 12.87 10.11 7.06
CA ARG A 119 14.13 10.78 6.69
C ARG A 119 15.36 10.26 7.43
N ALA A 120 15.22 9.69 8.61
CA ALA A 120 16.34 9.13 9.37
C ALA A 120 17.02 8.00 8.58
N LYS A 121 18.34 7.85 8.73
CA LYS A 121 19.12 6.80 8.06
C LYS A 121 18.57 5.40 8.40
N ARG A 122 18.29 4.61 7.37
CA ARG A 122 17.77 3.24 7.44
C ARG A 122 18.01 2.51 6.12
N THR A 123 17.79 1.21 6.09
CA THR A 123 17.84 0.44 4.84
C THR A 123 16.69 0.84 3.91
N PHE A 124 16.81 0.49 2.64
CA PHE A 124 15.71 0.66 1.68
C PHE A 124 14.48 -0.16 2.13
N GLU A 125 14.70 -1.41 2.54
CA GLU A 125 13.67 -2.33 2.99
C GLU A 125 12.89 -1.79 4.19
N ASP A 126 13.58 -1.22 5.17
CA ASP A 126 12.93 -0.59 6.33
C ASP A 126 12.09 0.61 5.90
N ARG A 127 12.63 1.45 5.00
CA ARG A 127 11.95 2.66 4.55
C ARG A 127 10.71 2.34 3.73
N ILE A 128 10.79 1.39 2.81
CA ILE A 128 9.64 0.99 2.00
C ILE A 128 8.59 0.26 2.83
N SER A 129 8.99 -0.57 3.80
CA SER A 129 8.07 -1.22 4.73
C SER A 129 7.28 -0.21 5.55
N LEU A 130 7.95 0.82 6.08
CA LEU A 130 7.31 1.90 6.83
C LEU A 130 6.38 2.75 5.95
N ALA A 131 6.73 2.95 4.69
CA ALA A 131 5.87 3.64 3.73
C ALA A 131 4.61 2.82 3.41
N PHE A 132 4.75 1.53 3.16
CA PHE A 132 3.62 0.62 2.97
C PHE A 132 2.73 0.52 4.21
N ALA A 133 3.33 0.37 5.39
CA ALA A 133 2.59 0.36 6.64
C ALA A 133 1.82 1.67 6.87
N GLY A 134 2.43 2.81 6.56
CA GLY A 134 1.79 4.12 6.62
C GLY A 134 0.66 4.29 5.60
N TYR A 135 0.78 3.68 4.42
CA TYR A 135 -0.26 3.64 3.40
C TYR A 135 -1.50 2.89 3.90
N ASN A 136 -1.30 1.70 4.48
CA ASN A 136 -2.38 0.85 4.99
C ASN A 136 -2.98 1.35 6.31
N ALA A 137 -2.16 1.56 7.33
CA ALA A 137 -2.63 1.88 8.69
C ALA A 137 -2.73 3.39 8.99
N GLY A 138 -2.24 4.23 8.08
CA GLY A 138 -2.09 5.66 8.29
C GLY A 138 -0.81 6.03 9.05
N LEU A 139 -0.11 7.06 8.55
CA LEU A 139 1.16 7.55 9.07
C LEU A 139 1.17 7.76 10.60
N GLY A 140 0.09 8.34 11.13
CA GLY A 140 -0.02 8.65 12.56
C GLY A 140 0.13 7.44 13.46
N ASN A 141 -0.39 6.28 13.04
CA ASN A 141 -0.28 5.04 13.80
C ASN A 141 1.16 4.50 13.77
N ILE A 142 1.83 4.55 12.62
CA ILE A 142 3.22 4.10 12.49
C ILE A 142 4.17 5.00 13.29
N LEU A 143 3.94 6.32 13.28
CA LEU A 143 4.70 7.26 14.12
C LEU A 143 4.48 7.03 15.63
N LYS A 144 3.26 6.63 16.04
CA LYS A 144 3.01 6.24 17.44
C LYS A 144 3.80 4.98 17.82
N ALA A 145 3.77 3.95 16.96
CA ALA A 145 4.53 2.72 17.15
C ALA A 145 6.05 3.00 17.21
N GLN A 146 6.55 3.88 16.35
CA GLN A 146 7.95 4.32 16.41
C GLN A 146 8.30 4.99 17.74
N ARG A 147 7.45 5.86 18.27
CA ARG A 147 7.70 6.46 19.60
C ARG A 147 7.76 5.41 20.69
N LEU A 148 6.84 4.44 20.69
CA LEU A 148 6.83 3.33 21.66
C LEU A 148 8.08 2.46 21.56
N SER A 149 8.62 2.28 20.36
CA SER A 149 9.88 1.56 20.13
C SER A 149 11.14 2.30 20.62
N GLY A 150 11.00 3.46 21.24
CA GLY A 150 12.14 4.31 21.62
C GLY A 150 12.78 5.02 20.44
N GLY A 151 12.03 5.29 19.38
CA GLY A 151 12.50 6.01 18.19
C GLY A 151 13.35 5.15 17.23
N ARG A 152 13.23 3.83 17.29
CA ARG A 152 13.93 2.92 16.37
C ARG A 152 13.67 3.29 14.92
N ALA A 153 14.62 2.94 14.04
CA ALA A 153 14.55 3.26 12.62
C ALA A 153 14.11 2.07 11.74
N ASP A 154 14.25 0.86 12.24
CA ASP A 154 13.98 -0.37 11.52
C ASP A 154 12.51 -0.81 11.64
N TRP A 155 11.99 -1.42 10.56
CA TRP A 155 10.61 -1.89 10.49
C TRP A 155 10.30 -2.94 11.56
N LYS A 156 11.20 -3.90 11.77
CA LYS A 156 11.01 -5.00 12.71
C LYS A 156 10.74 -4.48 14.13
N SER A 157 11.56 -3.54 14.59
CA SER A 157 11.39 -2.95 15.92
C SER A 157 10.11 -2.11 16.03
N ILE A 158 9.77 -1.34 14.99
CA ILE A 158 8.58 -0.49 15.01
C ILE A 158 7.30 -1.33 14.93
N SER A 159 7.26 -2.34 14.06
CA SER A 159 6.09 -3.21 13.90
C SER A 159 5.76 -4.03 15.14
N TYR A 160 6.75 -4.33 15.97
CA TYR A 160 6.55 -5.00 17.26
C TYR A 160 5.59 -4.24 18.19
N PHE A 161 5.57 -2.90 18.11
CA PHE A 161 4.70 -2.05 18.93
C PHE A 161 3.37 -1.69 18.26
N LEU A 162 3.10 -2.14 17.04
CA LEU A 162 1.81 -1.89 16.38
C LEU A 162 0.59 -2.44 17.14
N PRO A 163 0.66 -3.61 17.81
CA PRO A 163 -0.47 -4.11 18.60
C PRO A 163 -0.89 -3.16 19.73
N GLU A 164 0.04 -2.41 20.31
CA GLU A 164 -0.27 -1.41 21.33
C GLU A 164 -0.97 -0.16 20.78
N VAL A 165 -0.83 0.09 19.46
CA VAL A 165 -1.41 1.26 18.79
C VAL A 165 -2.73 0.93 18.10
N THR A 166 -2.76 -0.15 17.31
CA THR A 166 -3.88 -0.49 16.42
C THR A 166 -4.59 -1.79 16.81
N ARG A 167 -4.18 -2.41 17.91
CA ARG A 167 -4.76 -3.64 18.44
C ARG A 167 -4.79 -4.75 17.38
N GLU A 168 -5.97 -5.31 17.11
CA GLU A 168 -6.15 -6.40 16.15
C GLU A 168 -5.81 -6.02 14.70
N ASN A 169 -6.00 -4.75 14.32
CA ASN A 169 -5.65 -4.27 12.99
C ASN A 169 -4.14 -4.26 12.72
N SER A 170 -3.31 -4.40 13.78
CA SER A 170 -1.86 -4.53 13.63
C SER A 170 -1.45 -5.72 12.78
N LYS A 171 -2.15 -6.85 12.93
CA LYS A 171 -1.91 -8.07 12.16
C LYS A 171 -2.12 -7.84 10.66
N GLU A 172 -3.19 -7.12 10.32
CA GLU A 172 -3.48 -6.77 8.93
C GLU A 172 -2.34 -5.96 8.31
N THR A 173 -1.89 -4.91 9.01
CA THR A 173 -0.81 -4.04 8.53
C THR A 173 0.52 -4.80 8.38
N ILE A 174 0.88 -5.63 9.36
CA ILE A 174 2.11 -6.44 9.28
C ILE A 174 2.04 -7.41 8.10
N GLN A 175 0.94 -8.15 7.97
CA GLN A 175 0.73 -9.07 6.86
C GLN A 175 0.64 -8.37 5.49
N TYR A 176 0.11 -7.15 5.45
CA TYR A 176 0.08 -6.33 4.23
C TYR A 176 1.50 -6.08 3.72
N VAL A 177 2.40 -5.63 4.58
CA VAL A 177 3.82 -5.43 4.21
C VAL A 177 4.46 -6.75 3.76
N GLU A 178 4.30 -7.84 4.54
CA GLU A 178 4.85 -9.15 4.21
C GLU A 178 4.36 -9.68 2.86
N ARG A 179 3.07 -9.49 2.54
CA ARG A 179 2.50 -9.92 1.25
C ARG A 179 3.07 -9.12 0.09
N ILE A 180 3.26 -7.81 0.22
CA ILE A 180 3.90 -7.00 -0.83
C ILE A 180 5.31 -7.49 -1.11
N PHE A 181 6.10 -7.80 -0.08
CA PHE A 181 7.45 -8.37 -0.26
C PHE A 181 7.40 -9.72 -0.96
N ARG A 182 6.43 -10.56 -0.63
CA ARG A 182 6.22 -11.86 -1.30
C ARG A 182 5.85 -11.69 -2.78
N TRP A 183 4.93 -10.78 -3.10
CA TRP A 183 4.56 -10.48 -4.48
C TRP A 183 5.74 -9.90 -5.26
N LYS A 184 6.51 -9.00 -4.63
CA LYS A 184 7.71 -8.44 -5.25
C LYS A 184 8.75 -9.52 -5.57
N LYS A 185 8.99 -10.45 -4.65
CA LYS A 185 9.89 -11.58 -4.89
C LYS A 185 9.43 -12.42 -6.09
N GLN A 186 8.15 -12.74 -6.18
CA GLN A 186 7.60 -13.49 -7.31
C GLN A 186 7.74 -12.74 -8.64
N LEU A 187 7.56 -11.42 -8.62
CA LEU A 187 7.80 -10.60 -9.81
C LEU A 187 9.27 -10.64 -10.24
N ASP A 188 10.21 -10.58 -9.30
CA ASP A 188 11.65 -10.61 -9.58
C ASP A 188 12.11 -11.93 -10.22
N GLU A 189 11.44 -13.03 -9.90
CA GLU A 189 11.75 -14.34 -10.48
C GLU A 189 11.39 -14.43 -11.98
N HIS A 190 10.47 -13.57 -12.44
CA HIS A 190 9.91 -13.64 -13.80
C HIS A 190 10.06 -12.35 -14.62
N ARG A 191 10.50 -11.26 -14.01
CA ARG A 191 10.54 -9.92 -14.62
C ARG A 191 11.79 -9.16 -14.22
N SER A 192 12.28 -8.34 -15.13
CA SER A 192 13.34 -7.38 -14.86
C SER A 192 12.77 -6.04 -14.38
N CYS A 193 13.48 -5.37 -13.47
CA CYS A 193 13.25 -3.96 -13.13
C CYS A 193 13.71 -2.99 -14.24
N ALA A 194 14.30 -3.50 -15.32
CA ALA A 194 14.74 -2.68 -16.45
C ALA A 194 13.57 -1.97 -17.12
N VAL A 195 13.88 -0.84 -17.73
CA VAL A 195 12.99 0.14 -18.38
C VAL A 195 12.05 -0.51 -19.40
N TYR A 196 10.82 -0.03 -19.44
CA TYR A 196 9.85 -0.25 -20.52
C TYR A 196 10.18 0.60 -21.73
#